data_03221d841259f1820c81e50828d7bd65
#
_entry.id   03221d841259f1820c81e50828d7bd65
#
_cell.length_a   1.000
_cell.length_b   1.000
_cell.length_c   1.000
_cell.angle_alpha   90.00
_cell.angle_beta   90.00
_cell.angle_gamma   90.00
#
_symmetry.space_group_name_H-M   'P 1'
#
loop_
_entity.id
_entity.type
_entity.pdbx_description
1 polymer ?
#
loop_
_entity_poly.entity_id
_entity_poly.type
_entity_poly.pdbx_seq_one_letter_code
_entity_poly.pdbx_strand_id
1 'polypeptide(L)'
;MKKTTILSLTTAAVILAAYVPNEPILADTPSSEVIKETKVGSIIQQNNIKYKVLTVEGNIGTVQVGNGVTPVEFEAGQDGKPFTIPTKITVGDKVFTVTEVASQAFSYYPDETGRIVYYPSSITIPSSIKKIQKKGFHGSKAKTIIFDKGSQLEKIEDRAFDFSELEEIELPASLEYIGTSAFSFSQKLKKLTFSSSSKLELISHEAFANLSNLEKLTLPKSVKTLGSNLFRLTTSLKHVDVEEGNESFASVDGVLFSKDKTQLIYYPSQKNDESYKTPKETKELASYSFNKNSYLKKLELNGGLEKIGTFAFADAIKLEEISLPNSLETIERLAFYGNLELKELILPDNVKNFGKHVMNGLPKLKSLTIGNNINSLPSFFLSGVLDSLKEIHIKNKSTEFSVKKDTFAIPETVKFYVTSEHIKDVLKSNLSTSNDIIVEKVDNIKQETDVA
;
A
#
# COMPACT_ATOMS: atom_id res chain seq x y z
N MET A 1 -0.58 8.33 -45.03
CA MET A 1 -1.21 7.50 -43.98
C MET A 1 -0.11 6.94 -43.10
N LYS A 2 0.22 7.59 -42.01
CA LYS A 2 1.19 7.09 -40.99
C LYS A 2 0.38 6.71 -39.76
N LYS A 3 0.39 5.43 -39.41
CA LYS A 3 -0.23 4.90 -38.19
C LYS A 3 0.65 5.32 -37.01
N THR A 4 0.13 6.15 -36.13
CA THR A 4 0.76 6.48 -34.85
C THR A 4 0.31 5.44 -33.84
N THR A 5 1.25 4.59 -33.44
CA THR A 5 1.04 3.60 -32.38
C THR A 5 1.12 4.35 -31.04
N ILE A 6 0.03 4.40 -30.32
CA ILE A 6 0.01 4.94 -28.94
C ILE A 6 0.60 3.88 -28.04
N LEU A 7 1.80 4.16 -27.55
CA LEU A 7 2.47 3.36 -26.51
C LEU A 7 1.93 3.80 -25.16
N SER A 8 1.13 2.96 -24.52
CA SER A 8 0.74 3.16 -23.14
C SER A 8 1.95 2.88 -22.23
N LEU A 9 2.60 3.92 -21.76
CA LEU A 9 3.63 3.81 -20.72
C LEU A 9 2.97 3.61 -19.36
N THR A 10 2.80 2.35 -18.97
CA THR A 10 2.67 2.00 -17.56
C THR A 10 4.08 2.04 -16.94
N THR A 11 4.47 3.19 -16.43
CA THR A 11 5.71 3.33 -15.67
C THR A 11 5.53 2.72 -14.28
N ALA A 12 5.70 1.40 -14.17
CA ALA A 12 6.13 0.81 -12.92
C ALA A 12 7.62 1.20 -12.75
N ALA A 13 7.90 2.20 -11.95
CA ALA A 13 9.27 2.51 -11.56
C ALA A 13 9.79 1.36 -10.68
N VAL A 14 10.44 0.39 -11.30
CA VAL A 14 11.26 -0.59 -10.62
C VAL A 14 12.51 0.15 -10.15
N ILE A 15 12.59 0.42 -8.85
CA ILE A 15 13.85 0.85 -8.23
C ILE A 15 14.74 -0.39 -8.20
N LEU A 16 15.59 -0.56 -9.21
CA LEU A 16 16.74 -1.45 -9.14
C LEU A 16 17.73 -0.85 -8.13
N ALA A 17 17.78 -1.41 -6.93
CA ALA A 17 18.92 -1.19 -6.05
C ALA A 17 20.14 -1.87 -6.70
N ALA A 18 21.17 -1.08 -7.02
CA ALA A 18 22.43 -1.57 -7.57
C ALA A 18 23.05 -2.63 -6.65
N TYR A 19 23.21 -3.82 -7.18
CA TYR A 19 23.95 -4.91 -6.54
C TYR A 19 25.45 -4.66 -6.73
N VAL A 20 26.17 -4.50 -5.63
CA VAL A 20 27.64 -4.51 -5.62
C VAL A 20 28.08 -5.98 -5.53
N PRO A 21 28.80 -6.52 -6.50
CA PRO A 21 29.27 -7.90 -6.42
C PRO A 21 30.36 -8.01 -5.36
N ASN A 22 30.14 -8.86 -4.36
CA ASN A 22 31.18 -9.32 -3.47
C ASN A 22 32.10 -10.32 -4.17
N GLU A 23 33.37 -10.29 -3.78
CA GLU A 23 34.43 -11.14 -4.29
C GLU A 23 34.11 -12.65 -4.22
N PRO A 24 34.76 -13.51 -5.08
CA PRO A 24 34.43 -14.92 -5.11
C PRO A 24 34.86 -15.62 -3.82
N ILE A 25 33.88 -16.16 -3.12
CA ILE A 25 34.10 -17.05 -1.98
C ILE A 25 34.59 -18.40 -2.58
N LEU A 26 35.80 -18.76 -2.26
CA LEU A 26 36.38 -20.06 -2.53
C LEU A 26 35.48 -21.18 -2.01
N ALA A 27 35.18 -22.16 -2.87
CA ALA A 27 34.40 -23.33 -2.52
C ALA A 27 35.17 -24.17 -1.49
N ASP A 28 34.68 -24.13 -0.23
CA ASP A 28 35.13 -25.10 0.76
C ASP A 28 34.43 -26.44 0.54
N THR A 29 35.24 -27.45 0.33
CA THR A 29 34.89 -28.88 0.32
C THR A 29 34.24 -29.25 1.67
N PRO A 30 33.20 -30.13 1.70
CA PRO A 30 32.58 -30.52 2.96
C PRO A 30 33.51 -31.46 3.73
N SER A 31 34.28 -30.92 4.64
CA SER A 31 34.91 -31.70 5.70
C SER A 31 33.88 -31.85 6.82
N SER A 32 33.63 -33.05 7.28
CA SER A 32 32.91 -33.37 8.49
C SER A 32 33.70 -32.88 9.71
N GLU A 33 33.78 -31.57 9.91
CA GLU A 33 34.23 -31.01 11.18
C GLU A 33 33.14 -31.17 12.20
N VAL A 34 33.28 -32.14 13.07
CA VAL A 34 32.61 -32.25 14.34
C VAL A 34 32.87 -30.94 15.08
N ILE A 35 31.84 -30.06 15.15
CA ILE A 35 31.94 -28.79 15.88
C ILE A 35 32.20 -29.15 17.35
N LYS A 36 33.47 -29.03 17.79
CA LYS A 36 33.95 -29.40 19.14
C LYS A 36 33.29 -28.57 20.24
N GLU A 37 32.67 -27.44 19.92
CA GLU A 37 32.03 -26.57 20.89
C GLU A 37 30.87 -25.79 20.26
N THR A 38 29.62 -26.16 20.61
CA THR A 38 28.41 -25.40 20.21
C THR A 38 28.24 -24.23 21.15
N LYS A 39 28.45 -23.01 20.66
CA LYS A 39 28.22 -21.74 21.37
C LYS A 39 27.24 -20.85 20.61
N VAL A 40 26.73 -19.83 21.28
CA VAL A 40 25.86 -18.82 20.66
C VAL A 40 26.53 -18.25 19.40
N GLY A 41 25.79 -18.20 18.29
CA GLY A 41 26.28 -17.77 16.99
C GLY A 41 26.86 -18.86 16.10
N SER A 42 27.16 -20.07 16.63
CA SER A 42 27.63 -21.20 15.83
C SER A 42 26.60 -21.61 14.79
N ILE A 43 27.08 -22.05 13.62
CA ILE A 43 26.23 -22.65 12.56
C ILE A 43 26.33 -24.16 12.66
N ILE A 44 25.19 -24.81 12.80
CA ILE A 44 25.03 -26.27 12.77
C ILE A 44 24.44 -26.62 11.40
N GLN A 45 25.01 -27.62 10.72
CA GLN A 45 24.43 -28.14 9.49
C GLN A 45 23.91 -29.56 9.74
N GLN A 46 22.63 -29.77 9.44
CA GLN A 46 21.98 -31.08 9.52
C GLN A 46 21.00 -31.25 8.37
N ASN A 47 21.07 -32.37 7.63
CA ASN A 47 20.23 -32.66 6.46
C ASN A 47 20.20 -31.48 5.44
N ASN A 48 21.38 -30.95 5.12
CA ASN A 48 21.61 -29.79 4.23
C ASN A 48 20.99 -28.47 4.69
N ILE A 49 20.40 -28.42 5.89
CA ILE A 49 19.83 -27.22 6.47
C ILE A 49 20.82 -26.65 7.50
N LYS A 50 21.09 -25.36 7.38
CA LYS A 50 21.90 -24.61 8.35
C LYS A 50 21.00 -24.06 9.46
N TYR A 51 21.46 -24.19 10.70
CA TYR A 51 20.81 -23.66 11.89
C TYR A 51 21.81 -22.78 12.64
N LYS A 52 21.41 -21.58 13.05
CA LYS A 52 22.25 -20.72 13.87
C LYS A 52 21.83 -20.81 15.33
N VAL A 53 22.80 -21.07 16.21
CA VAL A 53 22.57 -21.17 17.65
C VAL A 53 22.22 -19.81 18.25
N LEU A 54 21.09 -19.74 18.97
CA LEU A 54 20.60 -18.53 19.63
C LEU A 54 20.92 -18.55 21.12
N THR A 55 20.69 -19.69 21.80
CA THR A 55 21.02 -19.88 23.21
C THR A 55 21.64 -21.26 23.45
N VAL A 56 22.45 -21.38 24.52
CA VAL A 56 23.00 -22.64 25.03
C VAL A 56 22.98 -22.60 26.54
N GLU A 57 22.32 -23.57 27.16
CA GLU A 57 22.23 -23.74 28.61
C GLU A 57 22.44 -25.24 28.93
N GLY A 58 23.68 -25.61 29.29
CA GLY A 58 24.05 -27.02 29.45
C GLY A 58 23.88 -27.82 28.18
N ASN A 59 23.04 -28.86 28.21
CA ASN A 59 22.74 -29.74 27.08
C ASN A 59 21.48 -29.34 26.31
N ILE A 60 20.91 -28.17 26.58
CA ILE A 60 19.74 -27.63 25.85
C ILE A 60 20.05 -26.25 25.29
N GLY A 61 19.29 -25.87 24.27
CA GLY A 61 19.41 -24.53 23.70
C GLY A 61 18.31 -24.24 22.67
N THR A 62 18.46 -23.10 21.99
CA THR A 62 17.57 -22.72 20.90
C THR A 62 18.36 -22.39 19.66
N VAL A 63 17.73 -22.61 18.50
CA VAL A 63 18.30 -22.26 17.19
C VAL A 63 17.25 -21.59 16.33
N GLN A 64 17.71 -20.80 15.36
CA GLN A 64 16.90 -20.42 14.19
C GLN A 64 17.19 -21.38 13.04
N VAL A 65 16.17 -21.71 12.23
CA VAL A 65 16.36 -22.35 10.94
C VAL A 65 16.85 -21.35 9.92
N GLY A 66 17.92 -21.69 9.18
CA GLY A 66 18.66 -20.76 8.33
C GLY A 66 19.80 -20.06 9.08
N ASN A 67 20.81 -19.60 8.34
CA ASN A 67 21.97 -18.88 8.89
C ASN A 67 21.77 -17.35 8.96
N GLY A 68 20.68 -16.85 8.37
CA GLY A 68 20.37 -15.42 8.30
C GLY A 68 21.07 -14.66 7.15
N VAL A 69 21.79 -15.36 6.28
CA VAL A 69 22.55 -14.77 5.17
C VAL A 69 22.17 -15.39 3.83
N THR A 70 22.09 -16.72 3.76
CA THR A 70 21.73 -17.46 2.55
C THR A 70 20.45 -18.25 2.75
N PRO A 71 19.64 -18.43 1.68
CA PRO A 71 18.49 -19.33 1.73
C PRO A 71 18.87 -20.78 2.05
N VAL A 72 17.89 -21.52 2.55
CA VAL A 72 17.97 -22.98 2.65
C VAL A 72 17.96 -23.56 1.23
N GLU A 73 18.90 -24.44 0.93
CA GLU A 73 18.98 -25.13 -0.34
C GLU A 73 18.24 -26.46 -0.24
N PHE A 74 17.30 -26.69 -1.14
CA PHE A 74 16.54 -27.93 -1.24
C PHE A 74 17.14 -28.84 -2.33
N GLU A 75 17.11 -30.15 -2.11
CA GLU A 75 17.53 -31.14 -3.11
C GLU A 75 16.40 -31.43 -4.11
N ALA A 76 16.74 -32.00 -5.28
CA ALA A 76 15.79 -32.40 -6.32
C ALA A 76 14.61 -33.24 -5.77
N GLY A 77 14.88 -34.09 -4.80
CA GLY A 77 13.89 -34.93 -4.15
C GLY A 77 12.83 -34.17 -3.33
N GLN A 78 13.07 -32.89 -3.04
CA GLN A 78 12.14 -31.99 -2.29
C GLN A 78 11.30 -31.11 -3.20
N ASP A 79 11.61 -31.04 -4.49
CA ASP A 79 10.89 -30.18 -5.41
C ASP A 79 9.41 -30.54 -5.51
N GLY A 80 8.56 -29.55 -5.32
CA GLY A 80 7.11 -29.72 -5.33
C GLY A 80 6.52 -30.55 -4.18
N LYS A 81 7.34 -31.04 -3.23
CA LYS A 81 6.87 -31.83 -2.07
C LYS A 81 6.66 -30.95 -0.85
N PRO A 82 5.80 -31.37 0.10
CA PRO A 82 5.70 -30.74 1.41
C PRO A 82 7.03 -30.82 2.19
N PHE A 83 7.37 -29.75 2.88
CA PHE A 83 8.52 -29.70 3.79
C PHE A 83 8.06 -29.31 5.20
N THR A 84 8.58 -29.98 6.22
CA THR A 84 8.31 -29.64 7.62
C THR A 84 9.59 -29.18 8.30
N ILE A 85 9.59 -27.98 8.87
CA ILE A 85 10.67 -27.51 9.72
C ILE A 85 10.72 -28.36 10.97
N PRO A 86 11.85 -28.99 11.37
CA PRO A 86 11.92 -29.80 12.56
C PRO A 86 11.73 -28.95 13.83
N THR A 87 11.00 -29.49 14.81
CA THR A 87 10.81 -28.84 16.12
C THR A 87 12.12 -28.74 16.89
N LYS A 88 13.00 -29.75 16.74
CA LYS A 88 14.27 -29.89 17.44
C LYS A 88 15.34 -30.47 16.54
N ILE A 89 16.59 -30.13 16.84
CA ILE A 89 17.78 -30.76 16.27
C ILE A 89 18.69 -31.23 17.41
N THR A 90 19.49 -32.28 17.14
CA THR A 90 20.44 -32.84 18.13
C THR A 90 21.84 -32.83 17.58
N VAL A 91 22.79 -32.37 18.39
CA VAL A 91 24.24 -32.34 18.05
C VAL A 91 25.03 -32.89 19.23
N GLY A 92 25.57 -34.11 19.08
CA GLY A 92 26.18 -34.81 20.18
C GLY A 92 25.13 -35.11 21.28
N ASP A 93 25.42 -34.66 22.49
CA ASP A 93 24.54 -34.78 23.66
C ASP A 93 23.59 -33.57 23.85
N LYS A 94 23.66 -32.57 22.97
CA LYS A 94 22.89 -31.32 23.07
C LYS A 94 21.65 -31.37 22.20
N VAL A 95 20.54 -30.86 22.74
CA VAL A 95 19.24 -30.75 22.07
C VAL A 95 18.87 -29.26 21.93
N PHE A 96 18.62 -28.84 20.69
CA PHE A 96 18.22 -27.47 20.39
C PHE A 96 16.79 -27.42 19.86
N THR A 97 15.94 -26.59 20.47
CA THR A 97 14.60 -26.29 19.96
C THR A 97 14.69 -25.24 18.86
N VAL A 98 14.01 -25.46 17.74
CA VAL A 98 13.94 -24.48 16.64
C VAL A 98 12.86 -23.46 16.99
N THR A 99 13.25 -22.22 17.26
CA THR A 99 12.34 -21.18 17.78
C THR A 99 12.13 -20.00 16.83
N GLU A 100 12.95 -19.86 15.80
CA GLU A 100 12.83 -18.78 14.83
C GLU A 100 13.09 -19.25 13.40
N VAL A 101 12.44 -18.60 12.44
CA VAL A 101 12.81 -18.63 11.02
C VAL A 101 13.74 -17.45 10.79
N ALA A 102 14.96 -17.73 10.36
CA ALA A 102 15.98 -16.70 10.13
C ALA A 102 15.60 -15.77 8.97
N SER A 103 16.25 -14.60 8.94
CA SER A 103 16.21 -13.73 7.77
C SER A 103 16.61 -14.51 6.52
N GLN A 104 15.84 -14.37 5.45
CA GLN A 104 16.05 -15.00 4.14
C GLN A 104 16.05 -16.54 4.12
N ALA A 105 15.70 -17.23 5.21
CA ALA A 105 15.81 -18.70 5.30
C ALA A 105 15.09 -19.44 4.17
N PHE A 106 13.91 -19.02 3.82
CA PHE A 106 13.08 -19.60 2.76
C PHE A 106 12.82 -18.60 1.62
N SER A 107 13.77 -17.69 1.39
CA SER A 107 13.69 -16.76 0.28
C SER A 107 14.04 -17.47 -1.03
N TYR A 108 13.36 -17.04 -2.09
CA TYR A 108 13.70 -17.43 -3.44
C TYR A 108 14.28 -16.24 -4.20
N TYR A 109 15.49 -16.42 -4.71
CA TYR A 109 16.09 -15.51 -5.66
C TYR A 109 16.36 -16.28 -6.96
N PRO A 110 15.89 -15.80 -8.12
CA PRO A 110 16.23 -16.43 -9.40
C PRO A 110 17.75 -16.52 -9.52
N ASP A 111 18.24 -17.71 -9.83
CA ASP A 111 19.67 -17.92 -10.08
C ASP A 111 20.01 -17.45 -11.50
N GLU A 112 20.76 -16.36 -11.61
CA GLU A 112 21.23 -15.80 -12.89
C GLU A 112 22.20 -16.75 -13.62
N THR A 113 22.74 -17.77 -12.93
CA THR A 113 23.65 -18.75 -13.50
C THR A 113 22.94 -19.91 -14.21
N GLY A 114 21.60 -19.93 -14.19
CA GLY A 114 20.77 -21.00 -14.77
C GLY A 114 20.75 -22.30 -13.93
N ARG A 115 21.18 -22.24 -12.67
CA ARG A 115 21.06 -23.34 -11.72
C ARG A 115 19.60 -23.65 -11.45
N ILE A 116 19.21 -24.91 -11.46
CA ILE A 116 17.87 -25.35 -11.06
C ILE A 116 17.75 -25.16 -9.54
N VAL A 117 16.76 -24.34 -9.14
CA VAL A 117 16.41 -24.14 -7.73
C VAL A 117 15.16 -24.93 -7.42
N TYR A 118 15.29 -25.95 -6.56
CA TYR A 118 14.18 -26.75 -6.09
C TYR A 118 13.47 -26.06 -4.92
N TYR A 119 12.14 -26.19 -4.84
CA TYR A 119 11.37 -25.54 -3.78
C TYR A 119 10.15 -26.39 -3.36
N PRO A 120 9.87 -26.50 -2.05
CA PRO A 120 8.70 -27.24 -1.58
C PRO A 120 7.38 -26.55 -1.96
N SER A 121 6.34 -27.36 -2.21
CA SER A 121 4.99 -26.84 -2.49
C SER A 121 4.32 -26.23 -1.27
N SER A 122 4.64 -26.76 -0.08
CA SER A 122 4.17 -26.24 1.20
C SER A 122 5.24 -26.36 2.28
N ILE A 123 5.20 -25.46 3.27
CA ILE A 123 6.11 -25.51 4.42
C ILE A 123 5.29 -25.52 5.70
N THR A 124 5.50 -26.55 6.53
CA THR A 124 4.90 -26.64 7.86
C THR A 124 5.85 -26.01 8.89
N ILE A 125 5.31 -25.09 9.67
CA ILE A 125 6.01 -24.35 10.73
C ILE A 125 5.61 -24.96 12.08
N PRO A 126 6.56 -25.56 12.83
CA PRO A 126 6.26 -26.22 14.10
C PRO A 126 5.81 -25.22 15.17
N SER A 127 5.07 -25.74 16.14
CA SER A 127 4.51 -24.92 17.23
C SER A 127 5.54 -24.17 18.08
N SER A 128 6.81 -24.59 18.06
CA SER A 128 7.91 -23.97 18.80
C SER A 128 8.42 -22.65 18.20
N ILE A 129 8.07 -22.35 16.94
CA ILE A 129 8.49 -21.10 16.29
C ILE A 129 7.73 -19.91 16.89
N LYS A 130 8.50 -18.95 17.39
CA LYS A 130 7.98 -17.69 17.96
C LYS A 130 8.09 -16.52 17.02
N LYS A 131 9.04 -16.58 16.07
CA LYS A 131 9.32 -15.45 15.20
C LYS A 131 9.70 -15.88 13.78
N ILE A 132 9.13 -15.20 12.79
CA ILE A 132 9.59 -15.20 11.41
C ILE A 132 10.30 -13.88 11.18
N GLN A 133 11.63 -13.95 10.99
CA GLN A 133 12.45 -12.76 10.82
C GLN A 133 12.23 -12.08 9.47
N LYS A 134 12.74 -10.85 9.35
CA LYS A 134 12.69 -10.03 8.15
C LYS A 134 13.05 -10.82 6.90
N LYS A 135 12.16 -10.79 5.88
CA LYS A 135 12.34 -11.50 4.62
C LYS A 135 12.45 -13.03 4.75
N GLY A 136 12.02 -13.65 5.85
CA GLY A 136 12.17 -15.09 6.08
C GLY A 136 11.67 -15.97 4.93
N PHE A 137 10.59 -15.55 4.25
CA PHE A 137 9.96 -16.20 3.09
C PHE A 137 9.85 -15.27 1.88
N HIS A 138 10.74 -14.27 1.76
CA HIS A 138 10.72 -13.34 0.63
C HIS A 138 10.81 -14.07 -0.71
N GLY A 139 9.87 -13.80 -1.63
CA GLY A 139 9.83 -14.46 -2.94
C GLY A 139 9.54 -15.96 -2.90
N SER A 140 9.21 -16.53 -1.74
CA SER A 140 8.95 -17.97 -1.53
C SER A 140 8.03 -18.55 -2.60
N LYS A 141 8.39 -19.73 -3.12
CA LYS A 141 7.60 -20.48 -4.10
C LYS A 141 6.56 -21.41 -3.44
N ALA A 142 6.61 -21.58 -2.12
CA ALA A 142 5.61 -22.37 -1.40
C ALA A 142 4.23 -21.73 -1.57
N LYS A 143 3.25 -22.53 -1.96
CA LYS A 143 1.86 -22.08 -2.15
C LYS A 143 1.10 -21.98 -0.83
N THR A 144 1.54 -22.75 0.16
CA THR A 144 0.86 -22.85 1.46
C THR A 144 1.89 -22.87 2.59
N ILE A 145 1.63 -22.08 3.61
CA ILE A 145 2.32 -22.16 4.90
C ILE A 145 1.34 -22.69 5.92
N ILE A 146 1.75 -23.75 6.63
CA ILE A 146 0.91 -24.44 7.60
C ILE A 146 1.53 -24.25 8.99
N PHE A 147 0.78 -23.74 9.93
CA PHE A 147 1.20 -23.64 11.33
C PHE A 147 0.65 -24.84 12.12
N ASP A 148 1.53 -25.53 12.85
CA ASP A 148 1.11 -26.64 13.71
C ASP A 148 0.13 -26.17 14.77
N LYS A 149 -0.73 -27.09 15.20
CA LYS A 149 -1.66 -26.85 16.29
C LYS A 149 -0.91 -26.41 17.55
N GLY A 150 -1.40 -25.36 18.22
CA GLY A 150 -0.74 -24.78 19.39
C GLY A 150 0.47 -23.92 19.05
N SER A 151 0.56 -23.40 17.82
CA SER A 151 1.60 -22.46 17.40
C SER A 151 1.80 -21.35 18.43
N GLN A 152 3.08 -21.04 18.70
CA GLN A 152 3.54 -19.98 19.60
C GLN A 152 4.08 -18.78 18.81
N LEU A 153 3.76 -18.66 17.52
CA LEU A 153 4.24 -17.56 16.70
C LEU A 153 3.67 -16.23 17.21
N GLU A 154 4.57 -15.34 17.63
CA GLU A 154 4.27 -14.01 18.16
C GLU A 154 4.46 -12.92 17.09
N LYS A 155 5.47 -13.08 16.22
CA LYS A 155 5.88 -12.01 15.29
C LYS A 155 6.18 -12.51 13.89
N ILE A 156 5.60 -11.81 12.91
CA ILE A 156 5.97 -11.84 11.50
C ILE A 156 6.62 -10.48 11.21
N GLU A 157 7.94 -10.48 10.96
CA GLU A 157 8.69 -9.23 10.76
C GLU A 157 8.54 -8.66 9.34
N ASP A 158 9.22 -7.53 9.09
CA ASP A 158 9.10 -6.78 7.83
C ASP A 158 9.43 -7.64 6.61
N ARG A 159 8.57 -7.53 5.61
CA ARG A 159 8.73 -8.22 4.32
C ARG A 159 8.85 -9.74 4.45
N ALA A 160 8.36 -10.34 5.53
CA ALA A 160 8.55 -11.76 5.79
C ALA A 160 8.04 -12.65 4.65
N PHE A 161 6.92 -12.31 4.03
CA PHE A 161 6.30 -13.02 2.91
C PHE A 161 6.13 -12.14 1.66
N ASP A 162 6.89 -11.04 1.53
CA ASP A 162 6.74 -10.19 0.35
C ASP A 162 7.17 -10.93 -0.94
N PHE A 163 6.49 -10.63 -2.05
CA PHE A 163 6.69 -11.29 -3.34
C PHE A 163 6.49 -12.82 -3.34
N SER A 164 5.89 -13.41 -2.29
CA SER A 164 5.69 -14.86 -2.20
C SER A 164 4.59 -15.35 -3.16
N GLU A 165 4.66 -16.64 -3.51
CA GLU A 165 3.64 -17.32 -4.32
C GLU A 165 2.52 -17.95 -3.47
N LEU A 166 2.37 -17.53 -2.22
CA LEU A 166 1.30 -17.98 -1.35
C LEU A 166 -0.06 -17.80 -2.00
N GLU A 167 -0.87 -18.85 -1.97
CA GLU A 167 -2.26 -18.84 -2.43
C GLU A 167 -3.23 -18.66 -1.25
N GLU A 168 -2.92 -19.27 -0.10
CA GLU A 168 -3.68 -19.13 1.13
C GLU A 168 -2.81 -19.22 2.38
N ILE A 169 -3.26 -18.58 3.46
CA ILE A 169 -2.63 -18.66 4.77
C ILE A 169 -3.68 -18.42 5.88
N GLU A 170 -3.63 -19.24 6.93
CA GLU A 170 -4.34 -19.00 8.18
C GLU A 170 -3.34 -18.63 9.26
N LEU A 171 -3.43 -17.43 9.81
CA LEU A 171 -2.51 -16.91 10.82
C LEU A 171 -2.94 -17.39 12.22
N PRO A 172 -1.97 -17.88 13.05
CA PRO A 172 -2.29 -18.52 14.32
C PRO A 172 -2.74 -17.51 15.38
N ALA A 173 -3.46 -18.03 16.38
CA ALA A 173 -4.04 -17.25 17.47
C ALA A 173 -3.01 -16.49 18.31
N SER A 174 -1.80 -17.03 18.44
CA SER A 174 -0.69 -16.44 19.22
C SER A 174 -0.05 -15.21 18.59
N LEU A 175 -0.31 -14.96 17.30
CA LEU A 175 0.32 -13.87 16.56
C LEU A 175 -0.12 -12.51 17.12
N GLU A 176 0.84 -11.65 17.46
CA GLU A 176 0.64 -10.31 18.03
C GLU A 176 1.01 -9.18 17.06
N TYR A 177 1.93 -9.44 16.14
CA TYR A 177 2.53 -8.42 15.29
C TYR A 177 2.74 -8.88 13.85
N ILE A 178 2.32 -8.04 12.90
CA ILE A 178 2.63 -8.15 11.47
C ILE A 178 3.42 -6.92 11.03
N GLY A 179 4.64 -7.12 10.52
CA GLY A 179 5.60 -6.09 10.14
C GLY A 179 5.27 -5.35 8.86
N THR A 180 6.07 -4.33 8.57
CA THR A 180 5.94 -3.50 7.38
C THR A 180 6.10 -4.33 6.09
N SER A 181 5.14 -4.16 5.17
CA SER A 181 5.12 -4.88 3.89
C SER A 181 5.18 -6.40 4.02
N ALA A 182 4.73 -6.98 5.14
CA ALA A 182 4.95 -8.40 5.45
C ALA A 182 4.43 -9.36 4.37
N PHE A 183 3.31 -9.03 3.72
CA PHE A 183 2.72 -9.80 2.62
C PHE A 183 2.68 -9.04 1.29
N SER A 184 3.32 -7.88 1.22
CA SER A 184 3.29 -7.03 0.03
C SER A 184 3.70 -7.80 -1.23
N PHE A 185 3.03 -7.50 -2.36
CA PHE A 185 3.31 -8.13 -3.66
C PHE A 185 3.14 -9.65 -3.72
N SER A 186 2.53 -10.30 -2.72
CA SER A 186 2.14 -11.71 -2.79
C SER A 186 0.86 -11.86 -3.60
N GLN A 187 0.99 -11.62 -4.91
CA GLN A 187 -0.13 -11.43 -5.83
C GLN A 187 -1.00 -12.67 -6.01
N LYS A 188 -0.51 -13.88 -5.67
CA LYS A 188 -1.29 -15.11 -5.74
C LYS A 188 -2.18 -15.34 -4.53
N LEU A 189 -2.03 -14.55 -3.46
CA LEU A 189 -2.77 -14.71 -2.21
C LEU A 189 -4.24 -14.36 -2.39
N LYS A 190 -5.09 -15.38 -2.33
CA LYS A 190 -6.55 -15.30 -2.46
C LYS A 190 -7.25 -15.30 -1.12
N LYS A 191 -6.65 -15.97 -0.13
CA LYS A 191 -7.24 -16.16 1.20
C LYS A 191 -6.22 -15.93 2.29
N LEU A 192 -6.49 -14.93 3.13
CA LEU A 192 -5.77 -14.66 4.37
C LEU A 192 -6.80 -14.61 5.50
N THR A 193 -6.63 -15.49 6.48
CA THR A 193 -7.53 -15.59 7.62
C THR A 193 -6.76 -15.55 8.93
N PHE A 194 -7.46 -15.17 9.99
CA PHE A 194 -6.95 -15.18 11.36
C PHE A 194 -7.74 -16.17 12.18
N SER A 195 -7.09 -16.82 13.14
CA SER A 195 -7.76 -17.68 14.10
C SER A 195 -8.79 -16.88 14.90
N SER A 196 -9.91 -17.51 15.25
CA SER A 196 -11.03 -16.87 16.00
C SER A 196 -10.66 -16.33 17.38
N SER A 197 -9.55 -16.76 17.96
CA SER A 197 -9.00 -16.28 19.22
C SER A 197 -7.71 -15.47 19.02
N SER A 198 -7.57 -14.79 17.90
CA SER A 198 -6.40 -14.00 17.54
C SER A 198 -6.02 -12.99 18.64
N LYS A 199 -4.71 -12.89 18.91
CA LYS A 199 -4.09 -11.88 19.78
C LYS A 199 -3.44 -10.74 19.01
N LEU A 200 -3.65 -10.68 17.68
CA LEU A 200 -3.00 -9.71 16.83
C LEU A 200 -3.39 -8.28 17.21
N GLU A 201 -2.41 -7.49 17.65
CA GLU A 201 -2.64 -6.12 18.09
C GLU A 201 -2.21 -5.07 17.06
N LEU A 202 -1.14 -5.35 16.31
CA LEU A 202 -0.56 -4.39 15.38
C LEU A 202 -0.30 -4.99 14.00
N ILE A 203 -0.82 -4.31 12.98
CA ILE A 203 -0.53 -4.55 11.56
C ILE A 203 0.16 -3.30 11.03
N SER A 204 1.42 -3.45 10.58
CA SER A 204 2.26 -2.31 10.18
C SER A 204 1.94 -1.79 8.78
N HIS A 205 2.66 -0.74 8.40
CA HIS A 205 2.57 -0.04 7.14
C HIS A 205 2.67 -0.97 5.92
N GLU A 206 1.76 -0.80 4.93
CA GLU A 206 1.73 -1.56 3.68
C GLU A 206 1.71 -3.10 3.84
N ALA A 207 1.32 -3.62 5.01
CA ALA A 207 1.41 -5.06 5.28
C ALA A 207 0.68 -5.94 4.25
N PHE A 208 -0.42 -5.46 3.69
CA PHE A 208 -1.25 -6.14 2.69
C PHE A 208 -1.31 -5.38 1.36
N ALA A 209 -0.27 -4.60 1.03
CA ALA A 209 -0.23 -3.84 -0.21
C ALA A 209 -0.02 -4.78 -1.42
N ASN A 210 -0.63 -4.42 -2.56
CA ASN A 210 -0.46 -5.10 -3.84
C ASN A 210 -0.83 -6.60 -3.84
N LEU A 211 -1.89 -6.97 -3.10
CA LEU A 211 -2.48 -8.32 -3.08
C LEU A 211 -3.59 -8.40 -4.14
N SER A 212 -3.21 -8.56 -5.41
CA SER A 212 -4.13 -8.43 -6.54
C SER A 212 -5.20 -9.52 -6.68
N ASN A 213 -5.16 -10.56 -5.83
CA ASN A 213 -6.17 -11.65 -5.83
C ASN A 213 -6.93 -11.78 -4.51
N LEU A 214 -6.64 -10.94 -3.51
CA LEU A 214 -7.35 -10.97 -2.23
C LEU A 214 -8.69 -10.23 -2.38
N GLU A 215 -9.81 -10.96 -2.24
CA GLU A 215 -11.15 -10.40 -2.41
C GLU A 215 -11.80 -9.93 -1.10
N LYS A 216 -11.42 -10.53 0.01
CA LYS A 216 -12.02 -10.25 1.33
C LYS A 216 -10.97 -10.39 2.43
N LEU A 217 -11.06 -9.50 3.43
CA LEU A 217 -10.31 -9.61 4.67
C LEU A 217 -11.23 -9.29 5.84
N THR A 218 -11.10 -10.05 6.95
CA THR A 218 -11.77 -9.74 8.22
C THR A 218 -10.68 -9.45 9.26
N LEU A 219 -10.65 -8.25 9.80
CA LEU A 219 -9.71 -7.86 10.86
C LEU A 219 -10.18 -8.41 12.20
N PRO A 220 -9.29 -9.05 13.00
CA PRO A 220 -9.62 -9.55 14.34
C PRO A 220 -10.04 -8.42 15.29
N LYS A 221 -10.86 -8.77 16.26
CA LYS A 221 -11.28 -7.83 17.32
C LYS A 221 -10.12 -7.33 18.19
N SER A 222 -9.01 -8.06 18.25
CA SER A 222 -7.82 -7.71 19.02
C SER A 222 -6.97 -6.61 18.41
N VAL A 223 -7.15 -6.29 17.11
CA VAL A 223 -6.32 -5.29 16.42
C VAL A 223 -6.60 -3.90 16.96
N LYS A 224 -5.54 -3.25 17.46
CA LYS A 224 -5.55 -1.90 18.05
C LYS A 224 -4.94 -0.86 17.14
N THR A 225 -3.99 -1.26 16.28
CA THR A 225 -3.23 -0.34 15.45
C THR A 225 -3.08 -0.85 14.02
N LEU A 226 -3.39 0.01 13.05
CA LEU A 226 -3.14 -0.20 11.63
C LEU A 226 -2.14 0.83 11.13
N GLY A 227 -1.11 0.37 10.44
CA GLY A 227 -0.20 1.24 9.69
C GLY A 227 -0.87 1.86 8.48
N SER A 228 -0.29 2.94 7.97
CA SER A 228 -0.81 3.62 6.78
C SER A 228 -0.65 2.77 5.51
N ASN A 229 -1.47 3.09 4.49
CA ASN A 229 -1.42 2.48 3.16
C ASN A 229 -1.61 0.95 3.15
N LEU A 230 -2.33 0.43 4.14
CA LEU A 230 -2.44 -1.01 4.42
C LEU A 230 -2.77 -1.84 3.17
N PHE A 231 -3.72 -1.35 2.34
CA PHE A 231 -4.22 -2.00 1.13
C PHE A 231 -3.81 -1.29 -0.16
N ARG A 232 -2.71 -0.51 -0.13
CA ARG A 232 -2.24 0.19 -1.32
C ARG A 232 -2.10 -0.76 -2.53
N LEU A 233 -2.75 -0.43 -3.66
CA LEU A 233 -2.74 -1.24 -4.88
C LEU A 233 -3.29 -2.67 -4.74
N THR A 234 -4.09 -2.96 -3.70
CA THR A 234 -4.81 -4.23 -3.56
C THR A 234 -6.12 -4.14 -4.34
N THR A 235 -6.09 -4.57 -5.60
CA THR A 235 -7.09 -4.21 -6.61
C THR A 235 -8.28 -5.17 -6.73
N SER A 236 -8.35 -6.22 -5.92
CA SER A 236 -9.47 -7.20 -5.95
C SER A 236 -10.38 -7.19 -4.73
N LEU A 237 -10.05 -6.36 -3.73
CA LEU A 237 -10.86 -6.30 -2.51
C LEU A 237 -12.28 -5.79 -2.78
N LYS A 238 -13.25 -6.58 -2.34
CA LYS A 238 -14.69 -6.28 -2.36
C LYS A 238 -15.20 -5.85 -0.98
N HIS A 239 -14.61 -6.44 0.08
CA HIS A 239 -14.99 -6.19 1.48
C HIS A 239 -13.78 -6.20 2.40
N VAL A 240 -13.76 -5.28 3.36
CA VAL A 240 -12.91 -5.34 4.56
C VAL A 240 -13.83 -5.31 5.78
N ASP A 241 -13.98 -6.45 6.44
CA ASP A 241 -14.78 -6.57 7.64
C ASP A 241 -13.93 -6.41 8.90
N VAL A 242 -14.58 -6.11 10.02
CA VAL A 242 -13.98 -6.02 11.36
C VAL A 242 -14.82 -6.89 12.29
N GLU A 243 -14.18 -7.80 13.04
CA GLU A 243 -14.87 -8.63 14.02
C GLU A 243 -15.62 -7.79 15.06
N GLU A 244 -16.79 -8.25 15.46
CA GLU A 244 -17.56 -7.63 16.54
C GLU A 244 -16.75 -7.56 17.84
N GLY A 245 -16.86 -6.42 18.54
CA GLY A 245 -16.09 -6.15 19.75
C GLY A 245 -14.72 -5.51 19.52
N ASN A 246 -14.30 -5.22 18.27
CA ASN A 246 -13.12 -4.40 18.06
C ASN A 246 -13.36 -2.97 18.60
N GLU A 247 -12.41 -2.46 19.40
CA GLU A 247 -12.52 -1.15 20.07
C GLU A 247 -11.89 0.00 19.28
N SER A 248 -11.09 -0.30 18.25
CA SER A 248 -10.30 0.69 17.49
C SER A 248 -10.84 0.94 16.08
N PHE A 249 -11.50 -0.06 15.48
CA PHE A 249 -11.95 -0.01 14.09
C PHE A 249 -13.39 -0.48 13.95
N ALA A 250 -14.02 -0.06 12.85
CA ALA A 250 -15.36 -0.48 12.46
C ALA A 250 -15.41 -0.75 10.94
N SER A 251 -16.26 -1.68 10.54
CA SER A 251 -16.65 -1.86 9.15
C SER A 251 -18.13 -1.46 8.98
N VAL A 252 -18.41 -0.70 7.95
CA VAL A 252 -19.78 -0.38 7.55
C VAL A 252 -19.93 -0.80 6.10
N ASP A 253 -20.71 -1.82 5.85
CA ASP A 253 -20.93 -2.38 4.52
C ASP A 253 -19.59 -2.68 3.79
N GLY A 254 -18.64 -3.28 4.48
CA GLY A 254 -17.32 -3.64 3.95
C GLY A 254 -16.33 -2.48 3.78
N VAL A 255 -16.70 -1.26 4.15
CA VAL A 255 -15.82 -0.09 4.16
C VAL A 255 -15.17 0.05 5.55
N LEU A 256 -13.84 0.18 5.59
CA LEU A 256 -13.07 0.24 6.84
C LEU A 256 -12.94 1.67 7.36
N PHE A 257 -13.24 1.86 8.64
CA PHE A 257 -13.16 3.13 9.36
C PHE A 257 -12.40 3.00 10.68
N SER A 258 -11.99 4.14 11.26
CA SER A 258 -11.78 4.26 12.71
C SER A 258 -13.09 3.93 13.45
N LYS A 259 -12.99 3.53 14.73
CA LYS A 259 -14.16 3.09 15.53
C LYS A 259 -15.29 4.15 15.58
N ASP A 260 -14.90 5.40 15.74
CA ASP A 260 -15.79 6.56 15.78
C ASP A 260 -16.21 7.08 14.39
N LYS A 261 -15.73 6.43 13.32
CA LYS A 261 -15.95 6.78 11.90
C LYS A 261 -15.43 8.16 11.48
N THR A 262 -14.60 8.79 12.30
CA THR A 262 -14.00 10.08 11.95
C THR A 262 -12.99 9.98 10.82
N GLN A 263 -12.39 8.80 10.64
CA GLN A 263 -11.50 8.52 9.51
C GLN A 263 -12.04 7.37 8.65
N LEU A 264 -12.25 7.61 7.36
CA LEU A 264 -12.43 6.55 6.37
C LEU A 264 -11.04 6.04 5.98
N ILE A 265 -10.72 4.81 6.39
CA ILE A 265 -9.40 4.21 6.18
C ILE A 265 -9.29 3.58 4.79
N TYR A 266 -10.29 2.80 4.38
CA TYR A 266 -10.28 2.14 3.08
C TYR A 266 -11.68 1.81 2.55
N TYR A 267 -11.95 2.24 1.34
CA TYR A 267 -13.10 1.86 0.52
C TYR A 267 -12.62 0.83 -0.51
N PRO A 268 -13.13 -0.41 -0.50
CA PRO A 268 -12.59 -1.47 -1.34
C PRO A 268 -12.64 -1.17 -2.83
N SER A 269 -11.55 -1.49 -3.53
CA SER A 269 -11.36 -1.16 -4.95
C SER A 269 -12.37 -1.83 -5.88
N GLN A 270 -12.90 -3.01 -5.49
CA GLN A 270 -13.91 -3.78 -6.21
C GLN A 270 -15.30 -3.75 -5.55
N LYS A 271 -15.52 -2.86 -4.59
CA LYS A 271 -16.88 -2.60 -4.10
C LYS A 271 -17.68 -1.96 -5.24
N ASN A 272 -18.79 -2.59 -5.60
CA ASN A 272 -19.51 -2.34 -6.85
C ASN A 272 -20.62 -1.30 -6.77
N ASP A 273 -20.56 -0.40 -5.78
CA ASP A 273 -21.49 0.72 -5.70
C ASP A 273 -21.21 1.73 -6.82
N GLU A 274 -22.25 2.19 -7.48
CA GLU A 274 -22.14 3.29 -8.45
C GLU A 274 -22.13 4.66 -7.75
N SER A 275 -22.70 4.76 -6.55
CA SER A 275 -22.71 5.98 -5.73
C SER A 275 -22.42 5.66 -4.29
N TYR A 276 -21.75 6.58 -3.60
CA TYR A 276 -21.46 6.47 -2.18
C TYR A 276 -21.55 7.83 -1.50
N LYS A 277 -22.07 7.81 -0.26
CA LYS A 277 -22.09 8.97 0.63
C LYS A 277 -21.32 8.64 1.89
N THR A 278 -20.34 9.49 2.25
CA THR A 278 -19.58 9.28 3.48
C THR A 278 -20.45 9.52 4.73
N PRO A 279 -20.24 8.76 5.82
CA PRO A 279 -20.90 9.01 7.10
C PRO A 279 -20.69 10.45 7.58
N LYS A 280 -21.68 11.00 8.31
CA LYS A 280 -21.63 12.38 8.80
C LYS A 280 -20.47 12.67 9.77
N GLU A 281 -19.97 11.62 10.43
CA GLU A 281 -18.86 11.68 11.38
C GLU A 281 -17.51 11.82 10.69
N THR A 282 -17.42 11.48 9.39
CA THR A 282 -16.13 11.40 8.68
C THR A 282 -15.52 12.77 8.48
N LYS A 283 -14.33 12.96 9.03
CA LYS A 283 -13.52 14.19 8.95
C LYS A 283 -12.31 14.04 8.05
N GLU A 284 -11.83 12.81 7.88
CA GLU A 284 -10.64 12.53 7.11
C GLU A 284 -10.83 11.32 6.19
N LEU A 285 -10.37 11.45 4.94
CA LEU A 285 -10.11 10.33 4.05
C LEU A 285 -8.62 9.99 4.13
N ALA A 286 -8.31 8.76 4.52
CA ALA A 286 -6.92 8.31 4.62
C ALA A 286 -6.22 8.25 3.25
N SER A 287 -4.90 8.19 3.25
CA SER A 287 -4.14 7.97 2.02
C SER A 287 -4.55 6.67 1.34
N TYR A 288 -4.73 6.70 0.02
CA TYR A 288 -5.19 5.58 -0.81
C TYR A 288 -6.60 5.07 -0.47
N SER A 289 -7.43 5.83 0.21
CA SER A 289 -8.74 5.37 0.72
C SER A 289 -9.71 4.88 -0.37
N PHE A 290 -9.77 5.51 -1.54
CA PHE A 290 -10.57 5.11 -2.70
C PHE A 290 -9.71 4.73 -3.91
N ASN A 291 -8.41 4.47 -3.68
CA ASN A 291 -7.47 4.20 -4.77
C ASN A 291 -7.92 3.02 -5.62
N LYS A 292 -7.89 3.20 -6.95
CA LYS A 292 -8.24 2.18 -7.95
C LYS A 292 -9.66 1.62 -7.84
N ASN A 293 -10.58 2.34 -7.21
CA ASN A 293 -11.98 1.92 -7.28
C ASN A 293 -12.48 1.97 -8.74
N SER A 294 -13.11 0.86 -9.18
CA SER A 294 -13.46 0.63 -10.58
C SER A 294 -14.93 0.80 -10.90
N TYR A 295 -15.78 1.16 -9.92
CA TYR A 295 -17.24 1.17 -10.07
C TYR A 295 -17.87 2.51 -9.71
N LEU A 296 -17.33 3.21 -8.71
CA LEU A 296 -17.91 4.44 -8.17
C LEU A 296 -17.93 5.53 -9.23
N LYS A 297 -19.12 6.03 -9.56
CA LYS A 297 -19.36 7.13 -10.50
C LYS A 297 -19.61 8.43 -9.77
N LYS A 298 -20.30 8.38 -8.62
CA LYS A 298 -20.68 9.55 -7.84
C LYS A 298 -20.28 9.41 -6.37
N LEU A 299 -19.61 10.43 -5.84
CA LEU A 299 -19.20 10.48 -4.46
C LEU A 299 -19.69 11.78 -3.80
N GLU A 300 -20.49 11.63 -2.75
CA GLU A 300 -20.93 12.72 -1.90
C GLU A 300 -20.16 12.70 -0.58
N LEU A 301 -19.31 13.69 -0.39
CA LEU A 301 -18.56 13.87 0.85
C LEU A 301 -19.41 14.69 1.84
N ASN A 302 -19.50 14.22 3.08
CA ASN A 302 -20.31 14.89 4.10
C ASN A 302 -19.79 16.30 4.44
N GLY A 303 -20.67 17.15 4.96
CA GLY A 303 -20.37 18.56 5.26
C GLY A 303 -19.36 18.82 6.39
N GLY A 304 -18.82 17.78 7.02
CA GLY A 304 -17.82 17.87 8.09
C GLY A 304 -16.42 17.39 7.69
N LEU A 305 -16.22 16.99 6.42
CA LEU A 305 -14.91 16.51 5.98
C LEU A 305 -13.88 17.64 5.93
N GLU A 306 -12.74 17.43 6.56
CA GLU A 306 -11.66 18.41 6.72
C GLU A 306 -10.43 18.09 5.86
N LYS A 307 -10.17 16.79 5.59
CA LYS A 307 -8.94 16.35 4.94
C LYS A 307 -9.14 15.21 3.93
N ILE A 308 -8.49 15.35 2.77
CA ILE A 308 -8.34 14.30 1.76
C ILE A 308 -6.84 13.91 1.67
N GLY A 309 -6.55 12.65 1.95
CA GLY A 309 -5.19 12.11 2.02
C GLY A 309 -4.51 11.92 0.67
N THR A 310 -3.23 11.60 0.72
CA THR A 310 -2.38 11.35 -0.45
C THR A 310 -2.91 10.19 -1.28
N PHE A 311 -3.05 10.37 -2.61
CA PHE A 311 -3.61 9.39 -3.54
C PHE A 311 -5.03 8.89 -3.18
N ALA A 312 -5.81 9.66 -2.42
CA ALA A 312 -7.09 9.19 -1.90
C ALA A 312 -8.03 8.69 -3.00
N PHE A 313 -8.13 9.38 -4.12
CA PHE A 313 -8.95 9.00 -5.28
C PHE A 313 -8.12 8.58 -6.50
N ALA A 314 -6.81 8.34 -6.32
CA ALA A 314 -5.95 8.05 -7.46
C ALA A 314 -6.43 6.81 -8.22
N ASP A 315 -6.52 6.92 -9.56
CA ASP A 315 -7.01 5.88 -10.46
C ASP A 315 -8.43 5.38 -10.11
N ALA A 316 -9.29 6.20 -9.52
CA ALA A 316 -10.73 5.95 -9.43
C ALA A 316 -11.35 6.24 -10.81
N ILE A 317 -11.10 5.31 -11.74
CA ILE A 317 -11.24 5.53 -13.20
C ILE A 317 -12.66 5.76 -13.68
N LYS A 318 -13.68 5.46 -12.88
CA LYS A 318 -15.10 5.65 -13.21
C LYS A 318 -15.72 6.86 -12.52
N LEU A 319 -15.00 7.54 -11.64
CA LEU A 319 -15.52 8.67 -10.88
C LEU A 319 -15.80 9.85 -11.84
N GLU A 320 -17.09 10.15 -12.01
CA GLU A 320 -17.59 11.21 -12.89
C GLU A 320 -17.92 12.49 -12.11
N GLU A 321 -18.43 12.34 -10.87
CA GLU A 321 -18.91 13.43 -10.04
C GLU A 321 -18.41 13.28 -8.60
N ILE A 322 -17.92 14.37 -8.05
CA ILE A 322 -17.56 14.49 -6.63
C ILE A 322 -17.97 15.85 -6.08
N SER A 323 -18.66 15.84 -4.93
CA SER A 323 -19.00 17.07 -4.21
C SER A 323 -18.07 17.27 -3.04
N LEU A 324 -17.28 18.34 -3.05
CA LEU A 324 -16.35 18.69 -1.97
C LEU A 324 -17.04 19.69 -1.02
N PRO A 325 -17.07 19.43 0.30
CA PRO A 325 -17.74 20.31 1.26
C PRO A 325 -16.91 21.54 1.63
N ASN A 326 -17.58 22.60 2.07
CA ASN A 326 -16.93 23.85 2.50
C ASN A 326 -16.04 23.69 3.76
N SER A 327 -16.20 22.62 4.52
CA SER A 327 -15.34 22.29 5.66
C SER A 327 -13.93 21.81 5.25
N LEU A 328 -13.72 21.46 3.98
CA LEU A 328 -12.46 20.90 3.49
C LEU A 328 -11.33 21.92 3.56
N GLU A 329 -10.26 21.58 4.29
CA GLU A 329 -9.09 22.45 4.48
C GLU A 329 -7.83 21.94 3.81
N THR A 330 -7.71 20.61 3.61
CA THR A 330 -6.48 19.98 3.11
C THR A 330 -6.77 18.97 2.01
N ILE A 331 -6.09 19.11 0.88
CA ILE A 331 -6.04 18.12 -0.20
C ILE A 331 -4.59 17.74 -0.44
N GLU A 332 -4.22 16.51 -0.11
CA GLU A 332 -2.84 16.08 -0.17
C GLU A 332 -2.39 15.72 -1.61
N ARG A 333 -1.11 15.34 -1.71
CA ARG A 333 -0.42 15.02 -2.97
C ARG A 333 -1.18 13.97 -3.79
N LEU A 334 -1.32 14.22 -5.12
CA LEU A 334 -1.87 13.28 -6.10
C LEU A 334 -3.29 12.75 -5.74
N ALA A 335 -4.06 13.52 -4.96
CA ALA A 335 -5.37 13.08 -4.47
C ALA A 335 -6.32 12.69 -5.59
N PHE A 336 -6.31 13.42 -6.73
CA PHE A 336 -7.16 13.15 -7.90
C PHE A 336 -6.37 12.63 -9.12
N TYR A 337 -5.22 11.99 -8.91
CA TYR A 337 -4.43 11.46 -10.02
C TYR A 337 -5.20 10.43 -10.83
N GLY A 338 -5.21 10.56 -12.16
CA GLY A 338 -5.73 9.52 -13.07
C GLY A 338 -7.24 9.28 -12.98
N ASN A 339 -8.04 10.26 -12.56
CA ASN A 339 -9.51 10.16 -12.60
C ASN A 339 -10.01 10.43 -14.03
N LEU A 340 -10.12 9.36 -14.82
CA LEU A 340 -10.32 9.45 -16.27
C LEU A 340 -11.68 9.98 -16.69
N GLU A 341 -12.70 9.85 -15.84
CA GLU A 341 -14.10 10.22 -16.15
C GLU A 341 -14.57 11.51 -15.47
N LEU A 342 -13.76 12.12 -14.60
CA LEU A 342 -14.12 13.33 -13.85
C LEU A 342 -14.32 14.51 -14.80
N LYS A 343 -15.53 15.12 -14.78
CA LYS A 343 -15.95 16.14 -15.73
C LYS A 343 -15.78 17.55 -15.22
N GLU A 344 -16.03 17.74 -13.94
CA GLU A 344 -15.97 19.05 -13.26
C GLU A 344 -15.38 18.87 -11.87
N LEU A 345 -14.66 19.89 -11.41
CA LEU A 345 -14.20 19.94 -10.02
C LEU A 345 -14.32 21.34 -9.47
N ILE A 346 -15.01 21.45 -8.35
CA ILE A 346 -15.17 22.72 -7.62
C ILE A 346 -14.40 22.58 -6.31
N LEU A 347 -13.33 23.35 -6.17
CA LEU A 347 -12.61 23.47 -4.91
C LEU A 347 -13.33 24.46 -4.02
N PRO A 348 -13.73 24.05 -2.81
CA PRO A 348 -14.43 24.93 -1.87
C PRO A 348 -13.50 26.03 -1.33
N ASP A 349 -14.11 27.07 -0.78
CA ASP A 349 -13.44 28.31 -0.37
C ASP A 349 -12.37 28.11 0.71
N ASN A 350 -12.52 27.11 1.56
CA ASN A 350 -11.70 26.97 2.78
C ASN A 350 -10.45 26.07 2.62
N VAL A 351 -10.16 25.57 1.42
CA VAL A 351 -8.96 24.76 1.23
C VAL A 351 -7.71 25.63 1.31
N LYS A 352 -6.87 25.36 2.31
CA LYS A 352 -5.64 26.12 2.61
C LYS A 352 -4.37 25.37 2.22
N ASN A 353 -4.42 24.04 2.30
CA ASN A 353 -3.24 23.19 2.15
C ASN A 353 -3.38 22.26 0.95
N PHE A 354 -2.45 22.39 0.00
CA PHE A 354 -2.37 21.52 -1.16
C PHE A 354 -1.06 20.76 -1.21
N GLY A 355 -1.13 19.45 -1.48
CA GLY A 355 0.01 18.67 -1.91
C GLY A 355 0.42 18.99 -3.35
N LYS A 356 1.58 18.52 -3.78
CA LYS A 356 2.01 18.63 -5.19
C LYS A 356 1.21 17.67 -6.07
N HIS A 357 1.02 18.05 -7.36
CA HIS A 357 0.36 17.21 -8.36
C HIS A 357 -1.05 16.78 -7.97
N VAL A 358 -1.80 17.64 -7.28
CA VAL A 358 -3.15 17.30 -6.76
C VAL A 358 -4.04 16.75 -7.87
N MET A 359 -4.02 17.40 -9.04
CA MET A 359 -4.79 17.05 -10.23
C MET A 359 -3.83 16.79 -11.40
N ASN A 360 -3.61 15.52 -11.69
CA ASN A 360 -2.77 15.11 -12.81
C ASN A 360 -3.48 13.99 -13.60
N GLY A 361 -3.58 14.15 -14.93
CA GLY A 361 -4.18 13.15 -15.79
C GLY A 361 -5.71 13.08 -15.66
N LEU A 362 -6.40 14.18 -15.94
CA LEU A 362 -7.86 14.33 -15.92
C LEU A 362 -8.40 14.60 -17.35
N PRO A 363 -8.37 13.63 -18.27
CA PRO A 363 -8.62 13.87 -19.69
C PRO A 363 -10.02 14.37 -20.02
N LYS A 364 -11.02 14.08 -19.18
CA LYS A 364 -12.42 14.50 -19.37
C LYS A 364 -12.81 15.73 -18.53
N LEU A 365 -11.89 16.28 -17.75
CA LEU A 365 -12.16 17.51 -17.00
C LEU A 365 -12.44 18.67 -17.96
N LYS A 366 -13.63 19.27 -17.87
CA LYS A 366 -14.06 20.38 -18.72
C LYS A 366 -13.86 21.72 -18.05
N SER A 367 -14.14 21.78 -16.76
CA SER A 367 -14.01 22.99 -15.96
C SER A 367 -13.43 22.73 -14.56
N LEU A 368 -12.68 23.70 -14.06
CA LEU A 368 -12.16 23.74 -12.70
C LEU A 368 -12.53 25.08 -12.07
N THR A 369 -13.15 25.03 -10.88
CA THR A 369 -13.39 26.22 -10.07
C THR A 369 -12.48 26.23 -8.84
N ILE A 370 -11.82 27.36 -8.59
CA ILE A 370 -10.94 27.59 -7.44
C ILE A 370 -11.64 28.59 -6.52
N GLY A 371 -11.87 28.19 -5.27
CA GLY A 371 -12.66 28.94 -4.29
C GLY A 371 -12.05 30.28 -3.83
N ASN A 372 -12.85 31.05 -3.09
CA ASN A 372 -12.55 32.45 -2.78
C ASN A 372 -11.30 32.67 -1.89
N ASN A 373 -11.03 31.78 -0.95
CA ASN A 373 -9.97 31.99 0.05
C ASN A 373 -8.67 31.22 -0.25
N ILE A 374 -8.55 30.67 -1.46
CA ILE A 374 -7.35 29.93 -1.89
C ILE A 374 -6.30 30.94 -2.39
N ASN A 375 -5.36 31.32 -1.52
CA ASN A 375 -4.38 32.38 -1.82
C ASN A 375 -3.11 31.87 -2.51
N SER A 376 -2.84 30.58 -2.52
CA SER A 376 -1.70 30.02 -3.27
C SER A 376 -1.96 28.62 -3.78
N LEU A 377 -1.38 28.31 -4.92
CA LEU A 377 -1.43 27.00 -5.54
C LEU A 377 0.00 26.44 -5.70
N PRO A 378 0.22 25.13 -5.41
CA PRO A 378 1.55 24.56 -5.50
C PRO A 378 2.02 24.36 -6.94
N SER A 379 3.32 24.08 -7.11
CA SER A 379 3.88 23.60 -8.36
C SER A 379 3.14 22.34 -8.85
N PHE A 380 2.91 22.28 -10.16
CA PHE A 380 2.24 21.17 -10.84
C PHE A 380 0.86 20.84 -10.26
N PHE A 381 0.15 21.86 -9.79
CA PHE A 381 -1.20 21.71 -9.23
C PHE A 381 -2.15 21.04 -10.21
N LEU A 382 -2.15 21.50 -11.47
CA LEU A 382 -2.93 20.93 -12.57
C LEU A 382 -1.98 20.63 -13.74
N SER A 383 -1.91 19.34 -14.13
CA SER A 383 -0.97 18.89 -15.16
C SER A 383 -1.39 17.56 -15.79
N GLY A 384 -0.64 17.12 -16.81
CA GLY A 384 -0.87 15.86 -17.49
C GLY A 384 -1.86 15.98 -18.65
N VAL A 385 -2.62 14.90 -18.91
CA VAL A 385 -3.59 14.85 -20.01
C VAL A 385 -4.86 15.59 -19.60
N LEU A 386 -5.17 16.68 -20.31
CA LEU A 386 -6.27 17.62 -20.04
C LEU A 386 -7.01 17.99 -21.34
N ASP A 387 -7.24 17.02 -22.20
CA ASP A 387 -7.74 17.23 -23.59
C ASP A 387 -9.10 17.92 -23.64
N SER A 388 -9.93 17.74 -22.62
CA SER A 388 -11.29 18.31 -22.57
C SER A 388 -11.37 19.64 -21.82
N LEU A 389 -10.31 20.08 -21.16
CA LEU A 389 -10.34 21.29 -20.32
C LEU A 389 -10.54 22.54 -21.19
N LYS A 390 -11.57 23.30 -20.84
CA LYS A 390 -11.94 24.54 -21.56
C LYS A 390 -11.75 25.78 -20.71
N GLU A 391 -12.04 25.67 -19.41
CA GLU A 391 -12.12 26.84 -18.55
C GLU A 391 -11.64 26.57 -17.11
N ILE A 392 -11.03 27.59 -16.53
CA ILE A 392 -10.64 27.64 -15.13
C ILE A 392 -11.20 28.93 -14.55
N HIS A 393 -12.04 28.78 -13.51
CA HIS A 393 -12.63 29.91 -12.78
C HIS A 393 -11.89 30.14 -11.47
N ILE A 394 -11.33 31.32 -11.25
CA ILE A 394 -10.66 31.69 -10.00
C ILE A 394 -11.51 32.74 -9.30
N LYS A 395 -12.24 32.31 -8.26
CA LYS A 395 -13.13 33.16 -7.48
C LYS A 395 -12.43 34.04 -6.45
N ASN A 396 -11.14 33.81 -6.21
CA ASN A 396 -10.33 34.56 -5.25
C ASN A 396 -10.33 36.06 -5.57
N LYS A 397 -10.37 36.90 -4.52
CA LYS A 397 -10.34 38.37 -4.62
C LYS A 397 -9.13 38.97 -3.88
N SER A 398 -8.30 38.15 -3.29
CA SER A 398 -7.16 38.59 -2.48
C SER A 398 -6.03 39.14 -3.32
N THR A 399 -5.42 40.20 -2.85
CA THR A 399 -4.16 40.72 -3.38
C THR A 399 -2.94 39.86 -3.02
N GLU A 400 -3.13 38.85 -2.17
CA GLU A 400 -2.10 37.87 -1.80
C GLU A 400 -2.11 36.63 -2.71
N PHE A 401 -3.06 36.53 -3.67
CA PHE A 401 -3.13 35.41 -4.58
C PHE A 401 -1.83 35.25 -5.36
N SER A 402 -1.30 34.03 -5.38
CA SER A 402 -0.02 33.71 -6.02
C SER A 402 0.00 32.33 -6.67
N VAL A 403 0.69 32.21 -7.77
CA VAL A 403 0.97 30.96 -8.48
C VAL A 403 2.44 30.92 -8.91
N LYS A 404 3.00 29.74 -9.13
CA LYS A 404 4.33 29.55 -9.69
C LYS A 404 4.25 29.32 -11.20
N LYS A 405 5.36 29.47 -11.92
CA LYS A 405 5.43 29.23 -13.38
C LYS A 405 4.97 27.82 -13.81
N ASP A 406 5.16 26.86 -12.95
CA ASP A 406 4.81 25.45 -13.17
C ASP A 406 3.51 25.00 -12.49
N THR A 407 2.72 25.96 -11.94
CA THR A 407 1.44 25.64 -11.28
C THR A 407 0.44 24.99 -12.25
N PHE A 408 0.35 25.56 -13.46
CA PHE A 408 -0.56 25.10 -14.51
C PHE A 408 0.26 24.64 -15.74
N ALA A 409 0.23 23.34 -16.02
CA ALA A 409 0.74 22.76 -17.26
C ALA A 409 -0.46 22.37 -18.13
N ILE A 410 -1.05 23.35 -18.82
CA ILE A 410 -2.33 23.26 -19.52
C ILE A 410 -2.21 23.72 -20.97
N PRO A 411 -3.15 23.30 -21.88
CA PRO A 411 -3.23 23.80 -23.25
C PRO A 411 -3.49 25.33 -23.33
N GLU A 412 -2.96 25.99 -24.35
CA GLU A 412 -3.19 27.42 -24.60
C GLU A 412 -4.67 27.76 -24.87
N THR A 413 -5.46 26.78 -25.29
CA THR A 413 -6.89 26.96 -25.58
C THR A 413 -7.76 27.11 -24.34
N VAL A 414 -7.20 26.85 -23.14
CA VAL A 414 -7.93 26.97 -21.87
C VAL A 414 -8.11 28.44 -21.51
N LYS A 415 -9.33 28.83 -21.19
CA LYS A 415 -9.67 30.19 -20.76
C LYS A 415 -9.67 30.30 -19.24
N PHE A 416 -9.14 31.41 -18.72
CA PHE A 416 -9.28 31.75 -17.32
C PHE A 416 -10.36 32.81 -17.13
N TYR A 417 -11.22 32.60 -16.15
CA TYR A 417 -12.18 33.57 -15.68
C TYR A 417 -11.80 33.99 -14.27
N VAL A 418 -11.51 35.27 -14.07
CA VAL A 418 -10.93 35.81 -12.83
C VAL A 418 -11.72 36.99 -12.32
N THR A 419 -11.63 37.30 -11.04
CA THR A 419 -12.42 38.34 -10.36
C THR A 419 -11.77 39.72 -10.32
N SER A 420 -10.47 39.84 -10.68
CA SER A 420 -9.74 41.11 -10.64
C SER A 420 -8.60 41.19 -11.65
N GLU A 421 -8.20 42.44 -12.00
CA GLU A 421 -7.02 42.68 -12.83
C GLU A 421 -5.75 42.17 -12.12
N HIS A 422 -5.66 42.27 -10.80
CA HIS A 422 -4.52 41.77 -10.06
C HIS A 422 -4.27 40.29 -10.33
N ILE A 423 -5.32 39.42 -10.21
CA ILE A 423 -5.19 37.98 -10.49
C ILE A 423 -4.80 37.73 -11.95
N LYS A 424 -5.36 38.49 -12.87
CA LYS A 424 -4.99 38.46 -14.28
C LYS A 424 -3.50 38.72 -14.49
N ASP A 425 -2.96 39.75 -13.84
CA ASP A 425 -1.55 40.11 -13.94
C ASP A 425 -0.64 39.03 -13.32
N VAL A 426 -1.03 38.46 -12.19
CA VAL A 426 -0.35 37.32 -11.56
C VAL A 426 -0.30 36.13 -12.51
N LEU A 427 -1.40 35.78 -13.16
CA LEU A 427 -1.45 34.69 -14.14
C LEU A 427 -0.58 35.00 -15.37
N LYS A 428 -0.69 36.18 -15.99
CA LYS A 428 0.11 36.57 -17.13
C LYS A 428 1.61 36.48 -16.87
N SER A 429 2.02 36.85 -15.65
CA SER A 429 3.43 36.80 -15.25
C SER A 429 3.99 35.40 -15.00
N ASN A 430 3.10 34.42 -14.76
CA ASN A 430 3.48 33.07 -14.32
C ASN A 430 3.02 31.94 -15.25
N LEU A 431 2.06 32.18 -16.16
CA LEU A 431 1.73 31.17 -17.17
C LEU A 431 2.85 31.05 -18.20
N SER A 432 3.15 29.82 -18.60
CA SER A 432 4.12 29.55 -19.68
C SER A 432 3.49 29.62 -21.07
N THR A 433 2.16 29.84 -21.15
CA THR A 433 1.33 29.84 -22.36
C THR A 433 0.51 31.12 -22.47
N SER A 434 0.09 31.47 -23.69
CA SER A 434 -0.68 32.69 -24.00
C SER A 434 -2.19 32.47 -23.85
N ASN A 435 -2.63 31.98 -22.71
CA ASN A 435 -4.06 31.72 -22.44
C ASN A 435 -4.88 33.02 -22.38
N ASP A 436 -6.13 32.93 -22.84
CA ASP A 436 -7.10 34.02 -22.64
C ASP A 436 -7.46 34.16 -21.15
N ILE A 437 -7.32 35.37 -20.59
CA ILE A 437 -7.67 35.69 -19.21
C ILE A 437 -8.73 36.80 -19.18
N ILE A 438 -9.94 36.44 -18.78
CA ILE A 438 -11.12 37.28 -18.80
C ILE A 438 -11.44 37.71 -17.36
N VAL A 439 -11.53 39.03 -17.13
CA VAL A 439 -11.98 39.55 -15.84
C VAL A 439 -13.49 39.66 -15.85
N GLU A 440 -14.15 38.88 -14.98
CA GLU A 440 -15.60 38.90 -14.82
C GLU A 440 -16.01 39.99 -13.84
N LYS A 441 -17.02 40.80 -14.21
CA LYS A 441 -17.66 41.71 -13.26
C LYS A 441 -18.52 40.91 -12.29
N VAL A 442 -18.40 41.20 -11.01
CA VAL A 442 -18.96 40.46 -9.88
C VAL A 442 -20.48 40.28 -9.91
N ASP A 443 -21.21 40.99 -10.76
CA ASP A 443 -22.66 41.09 -10.75
C ASP A 443 -23.43 39.95 -11.42
N ASN A 444 -22.74 38.95 -12.03
CA ASN A 444 -23.40 37.90 -12.84
C ASN A 444 -23.27 36.46 -12.32
N ILE A 445 -22.80 36.25 -11.10
CA ILE A 445 -22.80 34.87 -10.54
C ILE A 445 -24.11 34.64 -9.81
N LYS A 446 -25.10 34.06 -10.52
CA LYS A 446 -26.30 33.51 -9.89
C LYS A 446 -25.84 32.47 -8.82
N GLN A 447 -26.19 32.75 -7.58
CA GLN A 447 -26.19 31.76 -6.51
C GLN A 447 -27.24 30.69 -6.85
N GLU A 448 -26.84 29.57 -7.38
CA GLU A 448 -27.61 28.33 -7.26
C GLU A 448 -27.18 27.65 -5.96
N THR A 449 -27.64 28.22 -4.85
CA THR A 449 -27.70 27.54 -3.57
C THR A 449 -29.14 27.68 -3.12
N ASP A 450 -29.88 26.60 -3.28
CA ASP A 450 -30.97 26.19 -2.40
C ASP A 450 -31.58 24.91 -2.97
N VAL A 451 -31.11 23.78 -2.52
CA VAL A 451 -31.92 22.58 -2.41
C VAL A 451 -31.83 22.12 -0.96
N ALA A 452 -32.92 22.27 -0.27
CA ALA A 452 -33.18 21.89 1.11
C ALA A 452 -33.02 20.39 1.38
#